data_bcaadf79f12431a57c7958265fe52315
#
_entry.id   bcaadf79f12431a57c7958265fe52315
#
_cell.length_a   1.000
_cell.length_b   1.000
_cell.length_c   1.000
_cell.angle_alpha   90.00
_cell.angle_beta   90.00
_cell.angle_gamma   90.00
#
_symmetry.space_group_name_H-M   'P 1'
#
loop_
_entity.id
_entity.type
_entity.pdbx_description
1 polymer ?
#
loop_
_entity_poly.entity_id
_entity_poly.type
_entity_poly.pdbx_seq_one_letter_code
_entity_poly.pdbx_strand_id
1 'polypeptide(L)'
;MFFERIFLPKNLQKWLIFCIFVVYLDQKIEQPLEQVRSLCKSALRTLKSTTASFESFFKEAMVGVLTISGRINFLQLARYCKSCESRFRQNFRKKFDWIAFNRFFVDKQLGHRYAIAFDQSYISKSGKHTPGIGYFWSGCAQAVKHGLEISGLALVDADTGESIALRASQTLVQRIRKGRRPKCVAQVERESLISHYLLVLHDYKKQLLELSKVIAADAFFSKKTFVDGVVTMGFNLVSRFRDDVRIKYLYTGEKTGEKGRPKKYDGNVDLAKLKEDVFVTETYDWDGKQVTIHSAVVYAVSLKREVKAVIVDFEDPDKKTQTRKIFFSTDCSMSAKDVIDIYRSRFQIEFLFRDAKQFTGLCHCQARDEKALDFAFNLSLSAINVAKAFGKQNNLKLSVADCKLLFHNALLIERFLSTFGKLPNMHKNHGQKEHYFKDLLLFGLKAAG
;
A
#
# COMPACT_ATOMS: atom_id res chain seq x y z
N MET A 1 -25.78 -28.48 -33.56
CA MET A 1 -25.70 -29.48 -32.48
C MET A 1 -25.96 -28.70 -31.20
N PHE A 2 -27.17 -28.88 -30.63
CA PHE A 2 -27.72 -28.08 -29.53
C PHE A 2 -27.04 -28.45 -28.23
N PHE A 3 -26.44 -27.44 -27.53
CA PHE A 3 -26.16 -27.53 -26.11
C PHE A 3 -27.43 -27.08 -25.36
N GLU A 4 -28.20 -28.06 -24.87
CA GLU A 4 -29.26 -27.83 -23.91
C GLU A 4 -28.65 -27.20 -22.64
N ARG A 5 -29.15 -26.02 -22.27
CA ARG A 5 -28.87 -25.40 -20.96
C ARG A 5 -29.52 -26.26 -19.88
N ILE A 6 -28.72 -27.10 -19.23
CA ILE A 6 -29.14 -27.81 -18.01
C ILE A 6 -29.33 -26.73 -16.94
N PHE A 7 -30.58 -26.42 -16.63
CA PHE A 7 -30.98 -25.56 -15.50
C PHE A 7 -30.74 -26.34 -14.20
N LEU A 8 -29.56 -26.29 -13.64
CA LEU A 8 -29.27 -26.79 -12.31
C LEU A 8 -29.80 -25.81 -11.25
N PRO A 9 -30.38 -26.31 -10.12
CA PRO A 9 -30.78 -25.49 -9.00
C PRO A 9 -29.62 -24.62 -8.51
N LYS A 10 -29.88 -23.36 -8.09
CA LYS A 10 -28.86 -22.40 -7.67
C LYS A 10 -27.85 -22.96 -6.65
N ASN A 11 -28.29 -23.87 -5.80
CA ASN A 11 -27.42 -24.53 -4.83
C ASN A 11 -26.48 -25.57 -5.50
N LEU A 12 -26.93 -26.25 -6.54
CA LEU A 12 -26.09 -27.17 -7.32
C LEU A 12 -25.11 -26.42 -8.24
N GLN A 13 -25.51 -25.26 -8.78
CA GLN A 13 -24.59 -24.38 -9.54
C GLN A 13 -23.46 -23.86 -8.65
N LYS A 14 -23.78 -23.43 -7.42
CA LYS A 14 -22.77 -23.03 -6.43
C LYS A 14 -21.85 -24.19 -6.05
N TRP A 15 -22.42 -25.39 -5.91
CA TRP A 15 -21.65 -26.61 -5.61
C TRP A 15 -20.78 -27.03 -6.80
N LEU A 16 -21.28 -26.96 -8.01
CA LEU A 16 -20.52 -27.26 -9.24
C LEU A 16 -19.37 -26.24 -9.46
N ILE A 17 -19.62 -24.93 -9.24
CA ILE A 17 -18.60 -23.88 -9.27
C ILE A 17 -17.56 -24.13 -8.16
N PHE A 18 -18.00 -24.51 -6.98
CA PHE A 18 -17.12 -24.92 -5.88
C PHE A 18 -16.28 -26.15 -6.25
N CYS A 19 -16.88 -27.19 -6.85
CA CYS A 19 -16.16 -28.37 -7.32
C CYS A 19 -15.18 -28.06 -8.46
N ILE A 20 -15.57 -27.21 -9.42
CA ILE A 20 -14.67 -26.74 -10.50
C ILE A 20 -13.53 -25.91 -9.92
N PHE A 21 -13.81 -25.03 -8.96
CA PHE A 21 -12.81 -24.24 -8.25
C PHE A 21 -11.88 -25.14 -7.43
N VAL A 22 -12.42 -26.15 -6.75
CA VAL A 22 -11.65 -27.17 -6.02
C VAL A 22 -10.76 -27.96 -6.97
N VAL A 23 -11.28 -28.43 -8.10
CA VAL A 23 -10.52 -29.18 -9.13
C VAL A 23 -9.47 -28.29 -9.79
N TYR A 24 -9.75 -27.01 -10.01
CA TYR A 24 -8.78 -26.05 -10.54
C TYR A 24 -7.65 -25.76 -9.56
N LEU A 25 -7.96 -25.64 -8.27
CA LEU A 25 -6.96 -25.52 -7.20
C LEU A 25 -6.11 -26.79 -7.08
N ASP A 26 -6.69 -27.96 -7.43
CA ASP A 26 -6.09 -29.28 -7.36
C ASP A 26 -4.78 -29.42 -8.12
N GLN A 27 -4.76 -28.93 -9.31
CA GLN A 27 -3.59 -29.09 -10.19
C GLN A 27 -2.45 -28.12 -9.88
N LYS A 28 -2.65 -27.12 -8.97
CA LYS A 28 -1.72 -26.00 -8.81
C LYS A 28 -1.21 -25.69 -7.41
N ILE A 29 -1.83 -26.22 -6.33
CA ILE A 29 -1.40 -25.89 -4.97
C ILE A 29 -0.73 -27.10 -4.31
N GLU A 30 0.42 -27.51 -4.82
CA GLU A 30 1.33 -28.36 -4.05
C GLU A 30 2.05 -27.54 -2.99
N GLN A 31 1.91 -27.92 -1.70
CA GLN A 31 2.67 -27.40 -0.57
C GLN A 31 2.70 -25.86 -0.45
N PRO A 32 1.58 -25.20 -0.11
CA PRO A 32 1.48 -23.73 -0.09
C PRO A 32 2.56 -23.06 0.76
N LEU A 33 2.95 -23.66 1.90
CA LEU A 33 3.96 -23.09 2.78
C LEU A 33 5.39 -23.22 2.21
N GLU A 34 5.67 -24.27 1.42
CA GLU A 34 6.97 -24.35 0.70
C GLU A 34 7.06 -23.32 -0.40
N GLN A 35 5.98 -23.02 -1.09
CA GLN A 35 5.95 -21.92 -2.07
C GLN A 35 6.21 -20.57 -1.40
N VAL A 36 5.60 -20.29 -0.23
CA VAL A 36 5.87 -19.09 0.58
C VAL A 36 7.35 -19.05 0.99
N ARG A 37 7.92 -20.15 1.48
CA ARG A 37 9.35 -20.24 1.85
C ARG A 37 10.26 -20.01 0.65
N SER A 38 9.90 -20.56 -0.51
CA SER A 38 10.62 -20.39 -1.79
C SER A 38 10.58 -18.94 -2.29
N LEU A 39 9.42 -18.29 -2.26
CA LEU A 39 9.27 -16.86 -2.58
C LEU A 39 10.16 -16.00 -1.69
N CYS A 40 10.12 -16.24 -0.38
CA CYS A 40 10.99 -15.52 0.57
C CYS A 40 12.47 -15.76 0.28
N LYS A 41 12.87 -17.01 0.03
CA LYS A 41 14.26 -17.37 -0.32
C LYS A 41 14.73 -16.67 -1.59
N SER A 42 13.89 -16.64 -2.62
CA SER A 42 14.21 -15.98 -3.89
C SER A 42 14.36 -14.47 -3.70
N ALA A 43 13.46 -13.83 -2.94
CA ALA A 43 13.56 -12.41 -2.62
C ALA A 43 14.79 -12.08 -1.74
N LEU A 44 15.14 -12.94 -0.77
CA LEU A 44 16.32 -12.76 0.06
C LEU A 44 17.64 -12.87 -0.72
N ARG A 45 17.68 -13.68 -1.78
CA ARG A 45 18.85 -13.82 -2.65
C ARG A 45 19.19 -12.56 -3.43
N THR A 46 18.24 -11.64 -3.62
CA THR A 46 18.52 -10.34 -4.26
C THR A 46 19.27 -9.37 -3.33
N LEU A 47 19.35 -9.68 -2.04
CA LEU A 47 20.05 -8.88 -1.04
C LEU A 47 21.53 -9.24 -1.00
N LYS A 48 22.39 -8.22 -0.86
CA LYS A 48 23.85 -8.40 -0.92
C LYS A 48 24.45 -9.25 0.21
N SER A 49 23.78 -9.38 1.37
CA SER A 49 24.30 -10.12 2.50
C SER A 49 23.19 -10.64 3.42
N THR A 50 22.80 -11.89 3.23
CA THR A 50 21.95 -12.60 4.19
C THR A 50 22.66 -13.87 4.67
N THR A 51 22.77 -14.04 5.99
CA THR A 51 23.30 -15.28 6.54
C THR A 51 22.26 -16.39 6.49
N ALA A 52 22.67 -17.65 6.35
CA ALA A 52 21.74 -18.79 6.34
C ALA A 52 20.86 -18.85 7.62
N SER A 53 21.40 -18.45 8.76
CA SER A 53 20.65 -18.37 10.02
C SER A 53 19.56 -17.30 9.97
N PHE A 54 19.82 -16.14 9.35
CA PHE A 54 18.82 -15.08 9.20
C PHE A 54 17.78 -15.47 8.15
N GLU A 55 18.18 -16.08 7.02
CA GLU A 55 17.26 -16.60 6.01
C GLU A 55 16.28 -17.60 6.64
N SER A 56 16.77 -18.56 7.44
CA SER A 56 15.94 -19.53 8.16
C SER A 56 14.95 -18.84 9.09
N PHE A 57 15.41 -17.87 9.89
CA PHE A 57 14.57 -17.07 10.77
C PHE A 57 13.52 -16.28 10.00
N PHE A 58 13.91 -15.60 8.90
CA PHE A 58 13.00 -14.75 8.13
C PHE A 58 11.86 -15.55 7.50
N LYS A 59 12.18 -16.70 6.89
CA LYS A 59 11.18 -17.62 6.34
C LYS A 59 10.20 -18.10 7.41
N GLU A 60 10.73 -18.44 8.60
CA GLU A 60 9.92 -18.87 9.72
C GLU A 60 9.00 -17.75 10.24
N ALA A 61 9.52 -16.53 10.39
CA ALA A 61 8.74 -15.36 10.81
C ALA A 61 7.65 -15.01 9.80
N MET A 62 7.95 -15.06 8.49
CA MET A 62 6.99 -14.80 7.43
C MET A 62 5.86 -15.83 7.44
N VAL A 63 6.19 -17.11 7.51
CA VAL A 63 5.19 -18.18 7.63
C VAL A 63 4.35 -17.98 8.90
N GLY A 64 4.97 -17.63 10.04
CA GLY A 64 4.24 -17.34 11.27
C GLY A 64 3.26 -16.19 11.12
N VAL A 65 3.66 -15.08 10.48
CA VAL A 65 2.77 -13.94 10.22
C VAL A 65 1.60 -14.34 9.31
N LEU A 66 1.84 -15.17 8.30
CA LEU A 66 0.82 -15.58 7.34
C LEU A 66 -0.09 -16.69 7.84
N THR A 67 0.30 -17.44 8.88
CA THR A 67 -0.48 -18.62 9.35
C THR A 67 -1.23 -18.38 10.66
N ILE A 68 -0.75 -17.51 11.55
CA ILE A 68 -1.39 -17.26 12.86
C ILE A 68 -2.72 -16.55 12.66
N SER A 69 -3.83 -17.17 12.98
CA SER A 69 -5.18 -16.61 12.85
C SER A 69 -5.51 -15.52 13.87
N GLY A 70 -4.85 -15.51 15.02
CA GLY A 70 -5.08 -14.57 16.10
C GLY A 70 -4.06 -13.42 16.15
N ARG A 71 -3.81 -12.91 17.36
CA ARG A 71 -2.87 -11.82 17.58
C ARG A 71 -1.43 -12.25 17.31
N ILE A 72 -0.73 -11.54 16.44
CA ILE A 72 0.65 -11.82 16.06
C ILE A 72 1.59 -11.04 17.00
N ASN A 73 2.27 -11.74 17.90
CA ASN A 73 3.29 -11.20 18.78
C ASN A 73 4.40 -12.25 19.00
N PHE A 74 5.49 -11.90 19.68
CA PHE A 74 6.62 -12.82 19.85
C PHE A 74 6.25 -14.12 20.55
N LEU A 75 5.36 -14.08 21.54
CA LEU A 75 4.90 -15.27 22.24
C LEU A 75 4.09 -16.20 21.30
N GLN A 76 3.20 -15.64 20.49
CA GLN A 76 2.44 -16.43 19.53
C GLN A 76 3.33 -16.96 18.40
N LEU A 77 4.28 -16.16 17.92
CA LEU A 77 5.27 -16.65 16.95
C LEU A 77 6.01 -17.86 17.53
N ALA A 78 6.48 -17.80 18.80
CA ALA A 78 7.15 -18.93 19.44
C ALA A 78 6.26 -20.17 19.63
N ARG A 79 4.93 -19.99 19.81
CA ARG A 79 3.98 -21.12 19.91
C ARG A 79 3.70 -21.80 18.57
N TYR A 80 3.69 -21.02 17.50
CA TYR A 80 3.34 -21.49 16.17
C TYR A 80 4.55 -21.81 15.28
N CYS A 81 5.73 -21.39 15.66
CA CYS A 81 6.98 -21.63 14.94
C CYS A 81 7.91 -22.57 15.73
N LYS A 82 9.04 -22.95 15.12
CA LYS A 82 10.02 -23.83 15.77
C LYS A 82 10.94 -23.06 16.73
N SER A 83 11.14 -21.77 16.47
CA SER A 83 12.06 -20.92 17.24
C SER A 83 11.43 -20.41 18.53
N CYS A 84 12.24 -20.25 19.57
CA CYS A 84 11.84 -19.66 20.84
C CYS A 84 11.61 -18.14 20.72
N GLU A 85 10.92 -17.58 21.71
CA GLU A 85 10.58 -16.15 21.76
C GLU A 85 11.83 -15.25 21.73
N SER A 86 12.89 -15.62 22.40
CA SER A 86 14.14 -14.85 22.45
C SER A 86 14.77 -14.70 21.07
N ARG A 87 14.72 -15.73 20.21
CA ARG A 87 15.23 -15.66 18.83
C ARG A 87 14.44 -14.63 17.99
N PHE A 88 13.11 -14.57 18.14
CA PHE A 88 12.31 -13.54 17.48
C PHE A 88 12.66 -12.15 17.99
N ARG A 89 12.75 -11.94 19.31
CA ARG A 89 13.12 -10.66 19.91
C ARG A 89 14.48 -10.15 19.45
N GLN A 90 15.47 -11.03 19.33
CA GLN A 90 16.82 -10.67 18.87
C GLN A 90 16.84 -10.31 17.39
N ASN A 91 16.22 -11.13 16.53
CA ASN A 91 16.28 -10.93 15.08
C ASN A 91 15.41 -9.77 14.61
N PHE A 92 14.31 -9.43 15.28
CA PHE A 92 13.51 -8.24 14.97
C PHE A 92 14.27 -6.92 15.21
N ARG A 93 15.41 -6.95 15.91
CA ARG A 93 16.29 -5.77 16.06
C ARG A 93 17.32 -5.61 14.95
N LYS A 94 17.40 -6.53 14.02
CA LYS A 94 18.33 -6.45 12.90
C LYS A 94 17.86 -5.44 11.86
N LYS A 95 18.80 -4.68 11.31
CA LYS A 95 18.52 -3.85 10.13
C LYS A 95 18.27 -4.75 8.93
N PHE A 96 17.30 -4.37 8.11
CA PHE A 96 16.93 -5.12 6.92
C PHE A 96 16.53 -4.17 5.78
N ASP A 97 16.98 -4.47 4.57
CA ASP A 97 16.63 -3.66 3.38
C ASP A 97 15.28 -4.12 2.81
N TRP A 98 14.22 -3.52 3.35
CA TRP A 98 12.85 -3.84 2.96
C TRP A 98 12.53 -3.44 1.53
N ILE A 99 13.08 -2.33 1.03
CA ILE A 99 12.83 -1.90 -0.34
C ILE A 99 13.43 -2.90 -1.32
N ALA A 100 14.69 -3.31 -1.11
CA ALA A 100 15.32 -4.31 -1.96
C ALA A 100 14.58 -5.67 -1.91
N PHE A 101 14.14 -6.11 -0.73
CA PHE A 101 13.34 -7.33 -0.58
C PHE A 101 12.01 -7.22 -1.33
N ASN A 102 11.28 -6.13 -1.14
CA ASN A 102 9.95 -5.96 -1.73
C ASN A 102 10.00 -5.67 -3.24
N ARG A 103 11.08 -5.07 -3.74
CA ARG A 103 11.31 -4.86 -5.17
C ARG A 103 11.26 -6.17 -5.97
N PHE A 104 11.67 -7.29 -5.38
CA PHE A 104 11.58 -8.61 -6.02
C PHE A 104 10.17 -8.95 -6.53
N PHE A 105 9.13 -8.39 -5.89
CA PHE A 105 7.74 -8.68 -6.24
C PHE A 105 7.18 -7.73 -7.32
N VAL A 106 7.89 -6.67 -7.70
CA VAL A 106 7.40 -5.66 -8.66
C VAL A 106 7.10 -6.29 -10.01
N ASP A 107 8.09 -6.87 -10.66
CA ASP A 107 7.94 -7.47 -12.00
C ASP A 107 6.97 -8.67 -12.01
N LYS A 108 6.70 -9.24 -10.84
CA LYS A 108 5.79 -10.37 -10.68
C LYS A 108 4.33 -9.96 -10.52
N GLN A 109 4.06 -8.73 -10.10
CA GLN A 109 2.74 -8.30 -9.69
C GLN A 109 2.21 -7.07 -10.42
N LEU A 110 3.09 -6.19 -10.88
CA LEU A 110 2.71 -4.91 -11.46
C LEU A 110 2.89 -4.90 -12.99
N GLY A 111 2.24 -3.94 -13.66
CA GLY A 111 2.43 -3.58 -15.06
C GLY A 111 3.68 -2.71 -15.27
N HIS A 112 3.53 -1.52 -15.87
CA HIS A 112 4.69 -0.66 -16.21
C HIS A 112 4.53 0.82 -15.87
N ARG A 113 3.33 1.30 -15.52
CA ARG A 113 3.07 2.73 -15.24
C ARG A 113 3.01 2.99 -13.74
N TYR A 114 4.19 3.13 -13.13
CA TYR A 114 4.34 3.19 -11.68
C TYR A 114 4.34 4.59 -11.12
N ALA A 115 3.74 4.75 -9.93
CA ALA A 115 3.97 5.86 -9.03
C ALA A 115 4.28 5.34 -7.61
N ILE A 116 4.99 6.15 -6.84
CA ILE A 116 5.26 5.87 -5.42
C ILE A 116 4.15 6.54 -4.62
N ALA A 117 3.22 5.75 -4.09
CA ALA A 117 2.25 6.26 -3.13
C ALA A 117 2.93 6.50 -1.79
N PHE A 118 2.69 7.68 -1.23
CA PHE A 118 3.15 8.08 0.10
C PHE A 118 1.96 8.49 0.95
N ASP A 119 1.83 7.83 2.11
CA ASP A 119 0.74 8.14 3.04
C ASP A 119 1.13 7.78 4.48
N GLN A 120 0.45 8.39 5.47
CA GLN A 120 0.62 8.08 6.88
C GLN A 120 -0.51 7.19 7.39
N SER A 121 -0.19 6.37 8.39
CA SER A 121 -1.19 5.51 9.03
C SER A 121 -1.02 5.47 10.55
N TYR A 122 -2.13 5.70 11.24
CA TYR A 122 -2.20 5.54 12.70
C TYR A 122 -2.11 4.07 13.09
N ILE A 123 -1.30 3.77 14.11
CA ILE A 123 -1.13 2.45 14.72
C ILE A 123 -1.58 2.52 16.18
N SER A 124 -2.60 1.76 16.52
CA SER A 124 -3.06 1.66 17.91
C SER A 124 -1.97 1.06 18.80
N LYS A 125 -1.57 1.77 19.83
CA LYS A 125 -0.54 1.34 20.79
C LYS A 125 -0.85 1.94 22.15
N SER A 126 -0.83 1.10 23.18
CA SER A 126 -0.98 1.51 24.57
C SER A 126 0.39 1.59 25.28
N GLY A 127 0.41 2.25 26.44
CA GLY A 127 1.61 2.41 27.28
C GLY A 127 2.26 3.78 27.12
N LYS A 128 3.35 4.01 27.88
CA LYS A 128 4.00 5.33 27.97
C LYS A 128 5.48 5.29 27.54
N HIS A 129 6.03 4.11 27.35
CA HIS A 129 7.49 3.92 27.18
C HIS A 129 7.91 3.47 25.78
N THR A 130 6.95 3.39 24.84
CA THR A 130 7.28 3.04 23.46
C THR A 130 7.89 4.26 22.76
N PRO A 131 9.03 4.13 22.05
CA PRO A 131 9.60 5.22 21.28
C PRO A 131 8.58 5.77 20.28
N GLY A 132 8.53 7.11 20.12
CA GLY A 132 7.61 7.75 19.20
C GLY A 132 6.12 7.70 19.59
N ILE A 133 5.76 7.19 20.79
CA ILE A 133 4.38 7.17 21.22
C ILE A 133 3.86 8.59 21.47
N GLY A 134 2.69 8.90 20.95
CA GLY A 134 2.12 10.24 21.01
C GLY A 134 0.65 10.24 20.61
N TYR A 135 0.17 11.41 20.20
CA TYR A 135 -1.20 11.60 19.74
C TYR A 135 -1.21 11.89 18.25
N PHE A 136 -1.86 11.04 17.48
CA PHE A 136 -1.92 11.08 16.03
C PHE A 136 -3.36 11.01 15.54
N TRP A 137 -3.60 11.54 14.36
CA TRP A 137 -4.92 11.49 13.72
C TRP A 137 -5.25 10.06 13.29
N SER A 138 -6.42 9.59 13.65
CA SER A 138 -6.96 8.30 13.23
C SER A 138 -8.14 8.52 12.28
N GLY A 139 -7.96 8.23 10.99
CA GLY A 139 -9.01 8.36 9.99
C GLY A 139 -10.24 7.51 10.30
N CYS A 140 -10.04 6.27 10.78
CA CYS A 140 -11.17 5.39 11.16
C CYS A 140 -11.99 5.93 12.33
N ALA A 141 -11.35 6.65 13.25
CA ALA A 141 -12.03 7.21 14.44
C ALA A 141 -12.43 8.66 14.27
N GLN A 142 -12.04 9.31 13.17
CA GLN A 142 -12.22 10.74 12.90
C GLN A 142 -11.78 11.61 14.11
N ALA A 143 -10.71 11.18 14.80
CA ALA A 143 -10.23 11.81 16.04
C ALA A 143 -8.74 11.59 16.24
N VAL A 144 -8.14 12.47 17.04
CA VAL A 144 -6.76 12.32 17.51
C VAL A 144 -6.74 11.27 18.63
N LYS A 145 -5.91 10.23 18.45
CA LYS A 145 -5.77 9.12 19.41
C LYS A 145 -4.33 8.91 19.84
N HIS A 146 -4.17 8.40 21.07
CA HIS A 146 -2.88 7.99 21.59
C HIS A 146 -2.41 6.69 20.91
N GLY A 147 -1.19 6.69 20.39
CA GLY A 147 -0.61 5.54 19.66
C GLY A 147 0.69 5.89 18.95
N LEU A 148 0.93 5.25 17.82
CA LEU A 148 2.05 5.49 16.93
C LEU A 148 1.53 5.94 15.56
N GLU A 149 2.41 6.51 14.76
CA GLU A 149 2.19 6.77 13.35
C GLU A 149 3.34 6.18 12.53
N ILE A 150 3.02 5.67 11.38
CA ILE A 150 3.99 5.25 10.36
C ILE A 150 3.74 6.00 9.07
N SER A 151 4.82 6.32 8.36
CA SER A 151 4.79 6.75 6.96
C SER A 151 5.03 5.52 6.09
N GLY A 152 4.11 5.26 5.16
CA GLY A 152 4.22 4.14 4.22
C GLY A 152 4.67 4.59 2.85
N LEU A 153 5.46 3.76 2.21
CA LEU A 153 5.85 3.84 0.82
C LEU A 153 5.33 2.59 0.11
N ALA A 154 4.59 2.77 -0.95
CA ALA A 154 4.12 1.68 -1.81
C ALA A 154 4.35 2.03 -3.28
N LEU A 155 4.73 1.06 -4.08
CA LEU A 155 4.66 1.21 -5.52
C LEU A 155 3.26 0.85 -5.97
N VAL A 156 2.62 1.73 -6.72
CA VAL A 156 1.28 1.55 -7.26
C VAL A 156 1.33 1.59 -8.78
N ASP A 157 0.53 0.78 -9.41
CA ASP A 157 0.40 0.72 -10.85
C ASP A 157 -0.91 1.39 -11.27
N ALA A 158 -0.78 2.44 -12.08
CA ALA A 158 -1.92 3.22 -12.53
C ALA A 158 -2.81 2.48 -13.55
N ASP A 159 -2.29 1.43 -14.21
CA ASP A 159 -3.04 0.67 -15.21
C ASP A 159 -3.83 -0.48 -14.59
N THR A 160 -3.21 -1.22 -13.68
CA THR A 160 -3.82 -2.42 -13.09
C THR A 160 -4.50 -2.16 -11.75
N GLY A 161 -4.21 -1.03 -11.10
CA GLY A 161 -4.64 -0.77 -9.74
C GLY A 161 -3.98 -1.68 -8.69
N GLU A 162 -2.92 -2.40 -9.05
CA GLU A 162 -2.16 -3.23 -8.12
C GLU A 162 -1.15 -2.40 -7.32
N SER A 163 -0.73 -2.94 -6.18
CA SER A 163 0.21 -2.26 -5.30
C SER A 163 1.14 -3.21 -4.57
N ILE A 164 2.37 -2.74 -4.34
CA ILE A 164 3.41 -3.41 -3.57
C ILE A 164 3.85 -2.48 -2.43
N ALA A 165 3.74 -2.95 -1.19
CA ALA A 165 4.33 -2.24 -0.06
C ALA A 165 5.86 -2.25 -0.19
N LEU A 166 6.49 -1.08 -0.18
CA LEU A 166 7.95 -0.97 -0.25
C LEU A 166 8.55 -0.91 1.16
N ARG A 167 8.09 0.04 1.96
CA ARG A 167 8.59 0.27 3.32
C ARG A 167 7.59 1.08 4.16
N ALA A 168 7.64 0.85 5.48
CA ALA A 168 7.06 1.75 6.48
C ALA A 168 8.15 2.26 7.41
N SER A 169 8.07 3.53 7.78
CA SER A 169 8.97 4.19 8.73
C SER A 169 8.15 4.82 9.85
N GLN A 170 8.54 4.59 11.10
CA GLN A 170 7.84 5.16 12.24
C GLN A 170 8.09 6.66 12.35
N THR A 171 7.04 7.44 12.60
CA THR A 171 7.17 8.85 12.95
C THR A 171 7.69 8.98 14.38
N LEU A 172 8.95 9.43 14.51
CA LEU A 172 9.59 9.67 15.79
C LEU A 172 9.41 11.12 16.18
N VAL A 173 8.57 11.38 17.16
CA VAL A 173 8.33 12.72 17.69
C VAL A 173 9.27 12.97 18.85
N GLN A 174 10.13 13.99 18.75
CA GLN A 174 10.86 14.49 19.90
C GLN A 174 9.90 15.15 20.87
N ARG A 175 9.84 14.65 22.12
CA ARG A 175 9.04 15.27 23.17
C ARG A 175 9.71 16.58 23.59
N ILE A 176 9.25 17.70 23.09
CA ILE A 176 9.60 19.00 23.68
C ILE A 176 8.80 19.11 24.98
N ARG A 177 9.48 18.95 26.12
CA ARG A 177 8.91 19.23 27.44
C ARG A 177 8.66 20.75 27.59
N LYS A 178 7.48 21.23 27.25
CA LYS A 178 6.99 22.53 27.68
C LYS A 178 5.60 22.36 28.30
N GLY A 179 5.52 22.39 29.63
CA GLY A 179 4.28 22.50 30.40
C GLY A 179 3.64 21.18 30.81
N ARG A 180 2.79 21.24 31.84
CA ARG A 180 2.14 20.12 32.56
C ARG A 180 1.05 19.35 31.78
N ARG A 181 0.75 19.69 30.53
CA ARG A 181 -0.19 18.92 29.67
C ARG A 181 0.54 18.54 28.38
N PRO A 182 0.52 17.27 27.97
CA PRO A 182 0.99 16.90 26.64
C PRO A 182 0.06 17.59 25.65
N LYS A 183 0.55 18.60 24.93
CA LYS A 183 -0.15 19.15 23.78
C LYS A 183 -0.28 18.05 22.75
N CYS A 184 -1.43 17.97 22.10
CA CYS A 184 -1.66 17.11 20.96
C CYS A 184 -0.51 17.27 19.97
N VAL A 185 0.16 16.19 19.59
CA VAL A 185 1.30 16.21 18.65
C VAL A 185 0.93 16.86 17.31
N ALA A 186 -0.35 16.81 16.92
CA ALA A 186 -0.86 17.53 15.77
C ALA A 186 -0.70 19.08 15.85
N GLN A 187 -0.47 19.62 17.05
CA GLN A 187 -0.20 21.06 17.28
C GLN A 187 1.28 21.35 17.54
N VAL A 188 2.09 20.32 17.86
CA VAL A 188 3.53 20.48 18.01
C VAL A 188 4.15 20.35 16.64
N GLU A 189 4.39 21.48 16.00
CA GLU A 189 5.23 21.61 14.82
C GLU A 189 4.76 20.85 13.58
N ARG A 190 3.77 21.42 12.87
CA ARG A 190 3.45 20.98 11.49
C ARG A 190 4.69 20.97 10.58
N GLU A 191 5.69 21.83 10.87
CA GLU A 191 6.97 21.84 10.16
C GLU A 191 7.83 20.61 10.49
N SER A 192 7.85 20.15 11.73
CA SER A 192 8.63 18.95 12.10
C SER A 192 8.08 17.67 11.48
N LEU A 193 6.76 17.53 11.35
CA LEU A 193 6.16 16.37 10.66
C LEU A 193 6.48 16.37 9.17
N ILE A 194 6.34 17.49 8.49
CA ILE A 194 6.70 17.60 7.06
C ILE A 194 8.18 17.32 6.85
N SER A 195 9.05 17.85 7.71
CA SER A 195 10.49 17.58 7.65
C SER A 195 10.79 16.08 7.86
N HIS A 196 10.10 15.43 8.80
CA HIS A 196 10.23 13.99 9.00
C HIS A 196 9.82 13.20 7.75
N TYR A 197 8.71 13.54 7.13
CA TYR A 197 8.26 12.85 5.91
C TYR A 197 9.23 13.05 4.75
N LEU A 198 9.84 14.24 4.62
CA LEU A 198 10.89 14.48 3.63
C LEU A 198 12.18 13.72 3.94
N LEU A 199 12.54 13.53 5.21
CA LEU A 199 13.67 12.67 5.61
C LEU A 199 13.43 11.22 5.21
N VAL A 200 12.23 10.70 5.42
CA VAL A 200 11.88 9.33 4.98
C VAL A 200 12.08 9.17 3.46
N LEU A 201 11.61 10.13 2.66
CA LEU A 201 11.83 10.11 1.21
C LEU A 201 13.31 10.25 0.85
N HIS A 202 14.04 11.10 1.54
CA HIS A 202 15.47 11.35 1.31
C HIS A 202 16.33 10.10 1.62
N ASP A 203 16.05 9.42 2.72
CA ASP A 203 16.80 8.23 3.14
C ASP A 203 16.75 7.10 2.10
N TYR A 204 15.62 7.01 1.37
CA TYR A 204 15.41 5.98 0.35
C TYR A 204 15.42 6.53 -1.08
N LYS A 205 15.80 7.81 -1.27
CA LYS A 205 15.76 8.51 -2.56
C LYS A 205 16.34 7.69 -3.72
N LYS A 206 17.55 7.15 -3.53
CA LYS A 206 18.23 6.38 -4.59
C LYS A 206 17.41 5.18 -5.04
N GLN A 207 16.94 4.36 -4.11
CA GLN A 207 16.16 3.16 -4.40
C GLN A 207 14.79 3.50 -5.00
N LEU A 208 14.18 4.60 -4.56
CA LEU A 208 12.88 5.05 -5.05
C LEU A 208 12.96 5.59 -6.48
N LEU A 209 14.01 6.39 -6.81
CA LEU A 209 14.22 6.92 -8.16
C LEU A 209 14.48 5.83 -9.21
N GLU A 210 14.99 4.66 -8.80
CA GLU A 210 15.13 3.49 -9.66
C GLU A 210 13.78 2.84 -10.00
N LEU A 211 12.73 3.11 -9.23
CA LEU A 211 11.39 2.55 -9.41
C LEU A 211 10.47 3.53 -10.14
N SER A 212 10.40 4.77 -9.69
CA SER A 212 9.59 5.81 -10.31
C SER A 212 10.10 7.22 -9.93
N LYS A 213 9.93 8.17 -10.84
CA LYS A 213 10.15 9.60 -10.57
C LYS A 213 8.88 10.32 -10.07
N VAL A 214 7.77 9.62 -9.95
CA VAL A 214 6.48 10.20 -9.57
C VAL A 214 6.09 9.74 -8.18
N ILE A 215 5.84 10.70 -7.28
CA ILE A 215 5.22 10.48 -5.97
C ILE A 215 3.77 10.90 -6.04
N ALA A 216 2.87 10.02 -5.58
CA ALA A 216 1.46 10.30 -5.40
C ALA A 216 1.13 10.43 -3.91
N ALA A 217 0.61 11.57 -3.49
CA ALA A 217 0.28 11.85 -2.08
C ALA A 217 -1.07 12.56 -1.95
N ASP A 218 -1.69 12.49 -0.77
CA ASP A 218 -2.98 13.12 -0.55
C ASP A 218 -2.90 14.65 -0.43
N ALA A 219 -4.05 15.33 -0.33
CA ALA A 219 -4.15 16.78 -0.23
C ALA A 219 -3.44 17.37 1.03
N PHE A 220 -3.17 16.57 2.06
CA PHE A 220 -2.41 17.01 3.23
C PHE A 220 -0.98 17.42 2.84
N PHE A 221 -0.41 16.78 1.83
CA PHE A 221 0.93 17.01 1.32
C PHE A 221 1.03 18.12 0.27
N SER A 222 -0.08 18.72 -0.15
CA SER A 222 -0.09 19.87 -1.08
C SER A 222 0.36 21.17 -0.40
N LYS A 223 1.50 21.12 0.28
CA LYS A 223 2.14 22.23 0.98
C LYS A 223 3.47 22.57 0.34
N LYS A 224 3.76 23.85 0.20
CA LYS A 224 4.98 24.35 -0.47
C LYS A 224 6.24 23.64 0.03
N THR A 225 6.44 23.53 1.33
CA THR A 225 7.62 22.87 1.93
C THR A 225 7.77 21.43 1.50
N PHE A 226 6.67 20.65 1.47
CA PHE A 226 6.73 19.25 1.01
C PHE A 226 6.98 19.16 -0.49
N VAL A 227 6.25 19.96 -1.28
CA VAL A 227 6.39 19.98 -2.74
C VAL A 227 7.79 20.38 -3.16
N ASP A 228 8.36 21.43 -2.56
CA ASP A 228 9.73 21.88 -2.84
C ASP A 228 10.76 20.79 -2.48
N GLY A 229 10.60 20.14 -1.33
CA GLY A 229 11.48 19.04 -0.92
C GLY A 229 11.44 17.86 -1.89
N VAL A 230 10.25 17.45 -2.30
CA VAL A 230 10.06 16.37 -3.28
C VAL A 230 10.72 16.70 -4.62
N VAL A 231 10.48 17.92 -5.14
CA VAL A 231 11.07 18.36 -6.41
C VAL A 231 12.59 18.50 -6.32
N THR A 232 13.12 19.04 -5.21
CA THR A 232 14.57 19.13 -4.97
C THR A 232 15.24 17.76 -4.93
N MET A 233 14.53 16.73 -4.49
CA MET A 233 15.01 15.36 -4.55
C MET A 233 14.98 14.74 -5.96
N GLY A 234 14.40 15.39 -6.96
CA GLY A 234 14.30 14.92 -8.33
C GLY A 234 13.05 14.11 -8.63
N PHE A 235 12.04 14.18 -7.76
CA PHE A 235 10.73 13.60 -8.01
C PHE A 235 9.73 14.63 -8.51
N ASN A 236 8.71 14.17 -9.22
CA ASN A 236 7.49 14.89 -9.48
C ASN A 236 6.42 14.49 -8.47
N LEU A 237 5.57 15.42 -8.07
CA LEU A 237 4.45 15.17 -7.17
C LEU A 237 3.13 15.22 -7.93
N VAL A 238 2.33 14.19 -7.79
CA VAL A 238 0.90 14.18 -8.14
C VAL A 238 0.09 14.21 -6.86
N SER A 239 -0.80 15.19 -6.73
CA SER A 239 -1.62 15.37 -5.53
C SER A 239 -2.94 16.08 -5.87
N ARG A 240 -3.76 16.29 -4.84
CA ARG A 240 -4.99 17.08 -4.94
C ARG A 240 -4.82 18.40 -4.20
N PHE A 241 -5.31 19.48 -4.76
CA PHE A 241 -5.46 20.72 -4.02
C PHE A 241 -6.63 20.66 -3.04
N ARG A 242 -6.60 21.53 -2.07
CA ARG A 242 -7.75 21.83 -1.24
C ARG A 242 -8.73 22.70 -2.02
N ASP A 243 -9.98 22.69 -1.63
CA ASP A 243 -11.04 23.38 -2.37
C ASP A 243 -10.92 24.91 -2.37
N ASP A 244 -10.10 25.48 -1.44
CA ASP A 244 -9.79 26.91 -1.32
C ASP A 244 -8.54 27.34 -2.09
N VAL A 245 -8.03 26.53 -3.02
CA VAL A 245 -6.82 26.82 -3.76
C VAL A 245 -6.98 28.07 -4.65
N ARG A 246 -5.93 28.92 -4.66
CA ARG A 246 -5.81 30.04 -5.59
C ARG A 246 -4.82 29.71 -6.68
N ILE A 247 -5.27 29.73 -7.92
CA ILE A 247 -4.46 29.53 -9.12
C ILE A 247 -4.59 30.72 -10.06
N LYS A 248 -3.54 30.99 -10.84
CA LYS A 248 -3.48 32.11 -11.77
C LYS A 248 -3.16 31.63 -13.17
N TYR A 249 -3.75 32.30 -14.15
CA TYR A 249 -3.34 32.14 -15.53
C TYR A 249 -1.89 32.62 -15.72
N LEU A 250 -1.14 31.91 -16.55
CA LEU A 250 0.18 32.37 -16.99
C LEU A 250 0.00 33.43 -18.08
N TYR A 251 0.84 34.43 -18.07
CA TYR A 251 0.87 35.43 -19.14
C TYR A 251 1.65 34.88 -20.34
N THR A 252 0.98 34.78 -21.49
CA THR A 252 1.55 34.28 -22.74
C THR A 252 1.74 35.37 -23.81
N GLY A 253 1.34 36.62 -23.50
CA GLY A 253 1.43 37.74 -24.43
C GLY A 253 2.87 38.27 -24.61
N GLU A 254 3.04 39.14 -25.60
CA GLU A 254 4.31 39.76 -25.89
C GLU A 254 4.84 40.62 -24.72
N LYS A 255 6.18 40.75 -24.61
CA LYS A 255 6.79 41.64 -23.65
C LYS A 255 6.53 43.07 -24.09
N THR A 256 5.81 43.84 -23.29
CA THR A 256 5.38 45.23 -23.63
C THR A 256 6.50 46.22 -23.74
N GLY A 257 7.76 45.86 -23.44
CA GLY A 257 8.91 46.82 -23.52
C GLY A 257 8.85 47.98 -22.50
N GLU A 258 7.79 48.11 -21.71
CA GLU A 258 7.62 49.15 -20.71
C GLU A 258 8.57 48.98 -19.52
N LYS A 259 8.96 50.14 -18.91
CA LYS A 259 9.76 50.10 -17.69
C LYS A 259 8.99 49.47 -16.55
N GLY A 260 9.48 48.34 -16.02
CA GLY A 260 8.89 47.67 -14.89
C GLY A 260 9.14 46.15 -14.89
N ARG A 261 8.58 45.45 -13.90
CA ARG A 261 8.70 44.02 -13.82
C ARG A 261 7.81 43.39 -14.88
N PRO A 262 8.32 42.50 -15.78
CA PRO A 262 7.51 41.82 -16.78
C PRO A 262 6.28 41.15 -16.18
N LYS A 263 5.13 41.30 -16.84
CA LYS A 263 3.88 40.62 -16.47
C LYS A 263 4.10 39.11 -16.53
N LYS A 264 3.80 38.38 -15.45
CA LYS A 264 3.97 36.93 -15.36
C LYS A 264 2.62 36.20 -15.33
N TYR A 265 1.56 36.87 -14.93
CA TYR A 265 0.26 36.26 -14.70
C TYR A 265 -0.84 37.09 -15.37
N ASP A 266 -1.84 36.39 -15.85
CA ASP A 266 -2.99 37.00 -16.52
C ASP A 266 -4.28 36.87 -15.70
N GLY A 267 -4.19 37.21 -14.41
CA GLY A 267 -5.32 37.21 -13.49
C GLY A 267 -5.49 35.89 -12.73
N ASN A 268 -6.48 35.86 -11.86
CA ASN A 268 -6.87 34.65 -11.12
C ASN A 268 -7.74 33.78 -12.01
N VAL A 269 -7.65 32.46 -11.85
CA VAL A 269 -8.57 31.52 -12.49
C VAL A 269 -9.87 31.51 -11.69
N ASP A 270 -10.95 31.88 -12.38
CA ASP A 270 -12.29 31.67 -11.87
C ASP A 270 -12.71 30.22 -12.20
N LEU A 271 -12.85 29.41 -11.16
CA LEU A 271 -13.20 28.01 -11.34
C LEU A 271 -14.63 27.83 -11.89
N ALA A 272 -15.52 28.82 -11.73
CA ALA A 272 -16.85 28.78 -12.29
C ALA A 272 -16.86 29.10 -13.80
N LYS A 273 -15.85 29.86 -14.28
CA LYS A 273 -15.76 30.30 -15.67
C LYS A 273 -14.32 30.16 -16.18
N LEU A 274 -13.97 28.97 -16.62
CA LEU A 274 -12.65 28.68 -17.16
C LEU A 274 -12.50 29.32 -18.56
N LYS A 275 -11.28 29.84 -18.85
CA LYS A 275 -10.95 30.34 -20.19
C LYS A 275 -10.73 29.15 -21.14
N GLU A 276 -11.54 29.03 -22.18
CA GLU A 276 -11.51 27.92 -23.15
C GLU A 276 -10.25 27.92 -24.02
N ASP A 277 -9.64 29.08 -24.22
CA ASP A 277 -8.37 29.24 -24.94
C ASP A 277 -7.16 28.74 -24.13
N VAL A 278 -7.30 28.55 -22.82
CA VAL A 278 -6.21 28.12 -21.91
C VAL A 278 -6.43 26.68 -21.43
N PHE A 279 -7.67 26.33 -21.08
CA PHE A 279 -8.01 25.01 -20.58
C PHE A 279 -8.43 24.08 -21.70
N VAL A 280 -7.72 22.97 -21.86
CA VAL A 280 -8.13 21.86 -22.72
C VAL A 280 -9.21 21.07 -21.98
N THR A 281 -10.34 20.88 -22.65
CA THR A 281 -11.49 20.13 -22.10
C THR A 281 -11.59 18.77 -22.78
N GLU A 282 -11.65 17.73 -21.97
CA GLU A 282 -11.73 16.33 -22.41
C GLU A 282 -12.75 15.57 -21.57
N THR A 283 -13.18 14.41 -22.05
CA THR A 283 -13.98 13.46 -21.26
C THR A 283 -13.09 12.37 -20.69
N TYR A 284 -13.41 11.92 -19.49
CA TYR A 284 -12.68 10.86 -18.78
C TYR A 284 -13.67 9.85 -18.20
N ASP A 285 -13.37 8.56 -18.33
CA ASP A 285 -14.15 7.52 -17.68
C ASP A 285 -13.74 7.39 -16.21
N TRP A 286 -14.65 7.73 -15.32
CA TRP A 286 -14.47 7.59 -13.88
C TRP A 286 -15.39 6.48 -13.36
N ASP A 287 -14.85 5.25 -13.26
CA ASP A 287 -15.58 4.06 -12.80
C ASP A 287 -16.90 3.81 -13.57
N GLY A 288 -16.84 3.90 -14.91
CA GLY A 288 -17.98 3.72 -15.80
C GLY A 288 -18.88 4.96 -15.96
N LYS A 289 -18.52 6.09 -15.32
CA LYS A 289 -19.20 7.37 -15.49
C LYS A 289 -18.33 8.33 -16.30
N GLN A 290 -18.88 8.90 -17.35
CA GLN A 290 -18.19 9.94 -18.09
C GLN A 290 -18.21 11.24 -17.28
N VAL A 291 -17.03 11.79 -17.01
CA VAL A 291 -16.86 13.08 -16.32
C VAL A 291 -16.11 14.05 -17.23
N THR A 292 -16.40 15.34 -17.08
CA THR A 292 -15.67 16.38 -17.79
C THR A 292 -14.42 16.75 -17.03
N ILE A 293 -13.29 16.80 -17.73
CA ILE A 293 -12.01 17.23 -17.18
C ILE A 293 -11.49 18.45 -17.93
N HIS A 294 -10.95 19.41 -17.19
CA HIS A 294 -10.31 20.61 -17.75
C HIS A 294 -8.87 20.65 -17.28
N SER A 295 -7.93 20.81 -18.19
CA SER A 295 -6.51 20.81 -17.85
C SER A 295 -5.74 21.96 -18.45
N ALA A 296 -4.87 22.57 -17.64
CA ALA A 296 -3.97 23.64 -18.07
C ALA A 296 -2.72 23.67 -17.23
N VAL A 297 -1.67 24.31 -17.75
CA VAL A 297 -0.53 24.71 -16.91
C VAL A 297 -0.86 26.06 -16.29
N VAL A 298 -0.84 26.12 -14.96
CA VAL A 298 -1.24 27.30 -14.19
C VAL A 298 -0.24 27.57 -13.07
N TYR A 299 -0.24 28.80 -12.55
CA TYR A 299 0.55 29.12 -11.38
C TYR A 299 -0.23 28.90 -10.09
N ALA A 300 0.22 27.97 -9.26
CA ALA A 300 -0.35 27.69 -7.95
C ALA A 300 0.23 28.67 -6.91
N VAL A 301 -0.61 29.59 -6.39
CA VAL A 301 -0.16 30.66 -5.48
C VAL A 301 0.39 30.09 -4.17
N SER A 302 -0.27 29.07 -3.61
CA SER A 302 0.14 28.40 -2.37
C SER A 302 1.48 27.68 -2.49
N LEU A 303 1.77 27.12 -3.68
CA LEU A 303 3.01 26.38 -3.96
C LEU A 303 4.13 27.28 -4.50
N LYS A 304 3.80 28.50 -4.97
CA LYS A 304 4.71 29.45 -5.64
C LYS A 304 5.42 28.84 -6.85
N ARG A 305 4.71 28.04 -7.64
CA ARG A 305 5.22 27.35 -8.85
C ARG A 305 4.14 27.10 -9.88
N GLU A 306 4.60 26.86 -11.09
CA GLU A 306 3.77 26.33 -12.16
C GLU A 306 3.49 24.84 -11.92
N VAL A 307 2.28 24.41 -12.28
CA VAL A 307 1.81 23.04 -12.17
C VAL A 307 0.85 22.73 -13.31
N LYS A 308 0.80 21.49 -13.72
CA LYS A 308 -0.31 20.97 -14.52
C LYS A 308 -1.51 20.79 -13.59
N ALA A 309 -2.51 21.63 -13.71
CA ALA A 309 -3.76 21.48 -12.98
C ALA A 309 -4.77 20.69 -13.82
N VAL A 310 -5.51 19.79 -13.18
CA VAL A 310 -6.58 19.01 -13.77
C VAL A 310 -7.80 19.15 -12.89
N ILE A 311 -8.82 19.81 -13.42
CA ILE A 311 -10.09 20.07 -12.76
C ILE A 311 -11.07 19.01 -13.25
N VAL A 312 -11.70 18.30 -12.33
CA VAL A 312 -12.69 17.26 -12.64
C VAL A 312 -14.03 17.71 -12.11
N ASP A 313 -15.01 17.76 -12.99
CA ASP A 313 -16.38 18.09 -12.67
C ASP A 313 -17.21 16.81 -12.55
N PHE A 314 -17.75 16.60 -11.36
CA PHE A 314 -18.67 15.51 -11.06
C PHE A 314 -20.09 16.06 -11.00
N GLU A 315 -20.98 15.55 -11.82
CA GLU A 315 -22.39 15.82 -11.75
C GLU A 315 -23.08 14.74 -10.91
N ASP A 316 -23.82 15.14 -9.90
CA ASP A 316 -24.73 14.25 -9.15
C ASP A 316 -26.13 14.45 -9.73
N PRO A 317 -26.62 13.52 -10.59
CA PRO A 317 -27.92 13.68 -11.25
C PRO A 317 -29.09 13.71 -10.25
N ASP A 318 -28.94 13.06 -9.10
CA ASP A 318 -30.00 12.95 -8.09
C ASP A 318 -30.14 14.25 -7.27
N LYS A 319 -29.02 14.94 -7.02
CA LYS A 319 -28.96 16.15 -6.16
C LYS A 319 -28.91 17.45 -6.95
N LYS A 320 -28.75 17.40 -8.28
CA LYS A 320 -28.48 18.57 -9.13
C LYS A 320 -27.30 19.43 -8.61
N THR A 321 -26.37 18.80 -7.91
CA THR A 321 -25.18 19.45 -7.38
C THR A 321 -23.96 19.07 -8.21
N GLN A 322 -23.17 20.08 -8.58
CA GLN A 322 -21.90 19.89 -9.25
C GLN A 322 -20.78 19.92 -8.20
N THR A 323 -20.00 18.85 -8.12
CA THR A 323 -18.84 18.78 -7.23
C THR A 323 -17.57 18.84 -8.05
N ARG A 324 -16.66 19.72 -7.69
CA ARG A 324 -15.41 19.95 -8.41
C ARG A 324 -14.22 19.51 -7.56
N LYS A 325 -13.28 18.79 -8.18
CA LYS A 325 -12.00 18.41 -7.55
C LYS A 325 -10.84 18.85 -8.42
N ILE A 326 -9.78 19.38 -7.81
CA ILE A 326 -8.62 19.91 -8.52
C ILE A 326 -7.41 19.07 -8.17
N PHE A 327 -6.90 18.35 -9.14
CA PHE A 327 -5.66 17.59 -9.08
C PHE A 327 -4.52 18.38 -9.70
N PHE A 328 -3.29 18.06 -9.33
CA PHE A 328 -2.13 18.69 -9.97
C PHE A 328 -0.94 17.75 -10.06
N SER A 329 -0.08 18.04 -11.03
CA SER A 329 1.28 17.50 -11.13
C SER A 329 2.29 18.63 -11.15
N THR A 330 3.44 18.44 -10.49
CA THR A 330 4.60 19.32 -10.65
C THR A 330 5.33 19.12 -11.97
N ASP A 331 5.04 18.03 -12.68
CA ASP A 331 5.42 17.83 -14.07
C ASP A 331 4.35 18.47 -14.96
N CYS A 332 4.69 19.62 -15.55
CA CYS A 332 3.78 20.36 -16.41
C CYS A 332 3.51 19.65 -17.76
N SER A 333 4.33 18.68 -18.15
CA SER A 333 4.18 17.91 -19.39
C SER A 333 3.26 16.70 -19.24
N MET A 334 2.91 16.31 -18.01
CA MET A 334 2.07 15.14 -17.74
C MET A 334 0.66 15.33 -18.33
N SER A 335 0.11 14.29 -18.95
CA SER A 335 -1.25 14.31 -19.47
C SER A 335 -2.29 14.42 -18.34
N ALA A 336 -3.47 14.99 -18.64
CA ALA A 336 -4.56 15.07 -17.67
C ALA A 336 -4.98 13.68 -17.15
N LYS A 337 -5.05 12.72 -18.06
CA LYS A 337 -5.38 11.33 -17.74
C LYS A 337 -4.36 10.72 -16.78
N ASP A 338 -3.06 10.91 -17.04
CA ASP A 338 -2.03 10.36 -16.15
C ASP A 338 -2.10 10.95 -14.74
N VAL A 339 -2.36 12.27 -14.64
CA VAL A 339 -2.52 12.91 -13.32
C VAL A 339 -3.66 12.27 -12.53
N ILE A 340 -4.79 12.01 -13.19
CA ILE A 340 -5.97 11.40 -12.55
C ILE A 340 -5.69 9.94 -12.19
N ASP A 341 -5.22 9.12 -13.15
CA ASP A 341 -4.98 7.69 -12.96
C ASP A 341 -3.98 7.44 -11.83
N ILE A 342 -2.87 8.19 -11.82
CA ILE A 342 -1.85 8.12 -10.78
C ILE A 342 -2.41 8.54 -9.43
N TYR A 343 -3.19 9.63 -9.36
CA TYR A 343 -3.78 10.04 -8.10
C TYR A 343 -4.79 9.00 -7.58
N ARG A 344 -5.58 8.40 -8.44
CA ARG A 344 -6.53 7.34 -8.08
C ARG A 344 -5.81 6.09 -7.58
N SER A 345 -4.76 5.66 -8.27
CA SER A 345 -3.97 4.48 -7.86
C SER A 345 -3.34 4.64 -6.47
N ARG A 346 -3.07 5.88 -6.02
CA ARG A 346 -2.57 6.18 -4.66
C ARG A 346 -3.42 5.50 -3.57
N PHE A 347 -4.73 5.41 -3.77
CA PHE A 347 -5.63 4.84 -2.76
C PHE A 347 -5.30 3.38 -2.40
N GLN A 348 -4.57 2.68 -3.24
CA GLN A 348 -4.13 1.31 -2.99
C GLN A 348 -3.25 1.16 -1.75
N ILE A 349 -2.53 2.21 -1.31
CA ILE A 349 -1.75 2.18 -0.06
C ILE A 349 -2.66 2.06 1.17
N GLU A 350 -3.87 2.63 1.11
CA GLU A 350 -4.85 2.54 2.20
C GLU A 350 -5.37 1.10 2.34
N PHE A 351 -5.54 0.38 1.23
CA PHE A 351 -5.86 -1.06 1.25
C PHE A 351 -4.71 -1.89 1.84
N LEU A 352 -3.46 -1.58 1.50
CA LEU A 352 -2.30 -2.24 2.13
C LEU A 352 -2.30 -2.04 3.65
N PHE A 353 -2.54 -0.83 4.13
CA PHE A 353 -2.64 -0.57 5.57
C PHE A 353 -3.83 -1.30 6.22
N ARG A 354 -4.99 -1.29 5.58
CA ARG A 354 -6.19 -1.99 6.05
C ARG A 354 -5.91 -3.49 6.19
N ASP A 355 -5.41 -4.11 5.15
CA ASP A 355 -5.14 -5.54 5.11
C ASP A 355 -4.03 -5.93 6.10
N ALA A 356 -3.00 -5.09 6.24
CA ALA A 356 -1.94 -5.28 7.22
C ALA A 356 -2.45 -5.22 8.66
N LYS A 357 -3.35 -4.29 8.97
CA LYS A 357 -3.98 -4.18 10.29
C LYS A 357 -4.88 -5.37 10.60
N GLN A 358 -5.65 -5.82 9.62
CA GLN A 358 -6.61 -6.89 9.79
C GLN A 358 -5.98 -8.28 9.80
N PHE A 359 -5.03 -8.55 8.90
CA PHE A 359 -4.62 -9.92 8.62
C PHE A 359 -3.17 -10.24 8.98
N THR A 360 -2.23 -9.29 8.87
CA THR A 360 -0.80 -9.57 9.07
C THR A 360 -0.19 -8.93 10.32
N GLY A 361 -1.04 -8.33 11.17
CA GLY A 361 -0.65 -7.93 12.53
C GLY A 361 0.11 -6.61 12.64
N LEU A 362 -0.12 -5.65 11.74
CA LEU A 362 0.52 -4.33 11.75
C LEU A 362 0.37 -3.61 13.12
N CYS A 363 -0.74 -3.82 13.82
CA CYS A 363 -1.01 -3.23 15.15
C CYS A 363 -0.68 -4.16 16.32
N HIS A 364 -0.11 -5.35 16.08
CA HIS A 364 -0.03 -6.38 17.10
C HIS A 364 1.30 -6.41 17.86
N CYS A 365 2.36 -5.79 17.34
CA CYS A 365 3.67 -5.80 17.96
C CYS A 365 3.68 -5.04 19.29
N GLN A 366 4.07 -5.71 20.37
CA GLN A 366 4.14 -5.15 21.72
C GLN A 366 5.56 -4.70 22.12
N ALA A 367 6.52 -4.76 21.21
CA ALA A 367 7.87 -4.29 21.48
C ALA A 367 7.88 -2.82 21.95
N ARG A 368 8.86 -2.49 22.79
CA ARG A 368 9.19 -1.12 23.22
C ARG A 368 10.55 -0.67 22.68
N ASP A 369 11.01 -1.31 21.63
CA ASP A 369 12.26 -1.08 20.94
C ASP A 369 11.94 -0.63 19.52
N GLU A 370 12.55 0.46 19.07
CA GLU A 370 12.30 1.07 17.77
C GLU A 370 12.62 0.13 16.61
N LYS A 371 13.77 -0.57 16.68
CA LYS A 371 14.19 -1.49 15.63
C LYS A 371 13.25 -2.68 15.51
N ALA A 372 12.77 -3.20 16.65
CA ALA A 372 11.83 -4.30 16.66
C ALA A 372 10.45 -3.89 16.14
N LEU A 373 10.02 -2.64 16.38
CA LEU A 373 8.81 -2.08 15.80
C LEU A 373 8.95 -1.88 14.28
N ASP A 374 10.07 -1.29 13.84
CA ASP A 374 10.37 -1.11 12.41
C ASP A 374 10.33 -2.45 11.67
N PHE A 375 10.98 -3.47 12.22
CA PHE A 375 10.96 -4.81 11.62
C PHE A 375 9.55 -5.40 11.57
N ALA A 376 8.78 -5.27 12.66
CA ALA A 376 7.41 -5.80 12.73
C ALA A 376 6.47 -5.14 11.72
N PHE A 377 6.52 -3.82 11.58
CA PHE A 377 5.69 -3.08 10.62
C PHE A 377 6.00 -3.51 9.19
N ASN A 378 7.26 -3.57 8.86
CA ASN A 378 7.70 -3.92 7.51
C ASN A 378 7.47 -5.40 7.19
N LEU A 379 7.67 -6.31 8.13
CA LEU A 379 7.34 -7.73 7.95
C LEU A 379 5.84 -7.92 7.70
N SER A 380 5.00 -7.21 8.45
CA SER A 380 3.54 -7.24 8.29
C SER A 380 3.11 -6.80 6.88
N LEU A 381 3.64 -5.67 6.39
CA LEU A 381 3.35 -5.17 5.05
C LEU A 381 3.92 -6.08 3.95
N SER A 382 5.15 -6.57 4.11
CA SER A 382 5.77 -7.49 3.16
C SER A 382 5.05 -8.84 3.07
N ALA A 383 4.39 -9.26 4.15
CA ALA A 383 3.57 -10.48 4.12
C ALA A 383 2.40 -10.38 3.15
N ILE A 384 1.83 -9.18 2.95
CA ILE A 384 0.81 -8.96 1.93
C ILE A 384 1.39 -9.16 0.53
N ASN A 385 2.60 -8.65 0.26
CA ASN A 385 3.26 -8.83 -1.04
C ASN A 385 3.51 -10.32 -1.33
N VAL A 386 3.94 -11.07 -0.32
CA VAL A 386 4.16 -12.52 -0.44
C VAL A 386 2.85 -13.26 -0.71
N ALA A 387 1.77 -12.91 0.00
CA ALA A 387 0.44 -13.52 -0.20
C ALA A 387 -0.10 -13.23 -1.61
N LYS A 388 0.00 -11.98 -2.08
CA LYS A 388 -0.39 -11.60 -3.45
C LYS A 388 0.45 -12.32 -4.51
N ALA A 389 1.78 -12.42 -4.30
CA ALA A 389 2.67 -13.12 -5.21
C ALA A 389 2.34 -14.62 -5.29
N PHE A 390 2.01 -15.25 -4.17
CA PHE A 390 1.53 -16.63 -4.12
C PHE A 390 0.24 -16.80 -4.95
N GLY A 391 -0.75 -15.94 -4.74
CA GLY A 391 -2.00 -15.98 -5.51
C GLY A 391 -1.73 -15.86 -7.02
N LYS A 392 -0.91 -14.87 -7.41
CA LYS A 392 -0.59 -14.64 -8.84
C LYS A 392 0.20 -15.78 -9.46
N GLN A 393 1.18 -16.36 -8.74
CA GLN A 393 1.98 -17.49 -9.21
C GLN A 393 1.11 -18.75 -9.47
N ASN A 394 0.02 -18.91 -8.72
CA ASN A 394 -0.92 -20.02 -8.86
C ASN A 394 -2.13 -19.64 -9.73
N ASN A 395 -2.19 -18.46 -10.32
CA ASN A 395 -3.32 -17.89 -11.05
C ASN A 395 -4.64 -17.93 -10.24
N LEU A 396 -4.54 -17.62 -8.96
CA LEU A 396 -5.66 -17.61 -8.03
C LEU A 396 -6.02 -16.17 -7.65
N LYS A 397 -7.28 -15.81 -7.77
CA LYS A 397 -7.82 -14.56 -7.26
C LYS A 397 -8.18 -14.74 -5.77
N LEU A 398 -7.18 -14.75 -4.90
CA LEU A 398 -7.35 -14.87 -3.46
C LEU A 398 -7.18 -13.51 -2.79
N SER A 399 -8.08 -13.19 -1.87
CA SER A 399 -7.86 -12.10 -0.93
C SER A 399 -6.73 -12.44 0.06
N VAL A 400 -6.18 -11.44 0.73
CA VAL A 400 -5.19 -11.67 1.80
C VAL A 400 -5.78 -12.52 2.93
N ALA A 401 -7.09 -12.38 3.19
CA ALA A 401 -7.81 -13.20 4.15
C ALA A 401 -7.84 -14.68 3.75
N ASP A 402 -8.17 -14.96 2.48
CA ASP A 402 -8.21 -16.33 1.96
C ASP A 402 -6.82 -16.97 1.94
N CYS A 403 -5.79 -16.22 1.51
CA CYS A 403 -4.40 -16.68 1.59
C CYS A 403 -4.02 -17.07 3.02
N LYS A 404 -4.39 -16.23 4.00
CA LYS A 404 -4.08 -16.48 5.40
C LYS A 404 -4.79 -17.72 5.93
N LEU A 405 -6.05 -17.92 5.57
CA LEU A 405 -6.80 -19.12 5.96
C LEU A 405 -6.20 -20.38 5.32
N LEU A 406 -5.89 -20.32 4.03
CA LEU A 406 -5.22 -21.41 3.30
C LEU A 406 -3.89 -21.81 3.97
N PHE A 407 -3.04 -20.81 4.30
CA PHE A 407 -1.76 -21.06 4.95
C PHE A 407 -1.93 -21.59 6.40
N HIS A 408 -2.96 -21.13 7.11
CA HIS A 408 -3.29 -21.66 8.43
C HIS A 408 -3.65 -23.14 8.34
N ASN A 409 -4.54 -23.51 7.43
CA ASN A 409 -4.96 -24.90 7.20
C ASN A 409 -3.76 -25.76 6.79
N ALA A 410 -2.90 -25.26 5.89
CA ALA A 410 -1.67 -25.95 5.49
C ALA A 410 -0.74 -26.22 6.68
N LEU A 411 -0.58 -25.24 7.59
CA LEU A 411 0.23 -25.41 8.80
C LEU A 411 -0.34 -26.49 9.72
N LEU A 412 -1.66 -26.53 9.89
CA LEU A 412 -2.32 -27.58 10.70
C LEU A 412 -2.12 -28.96 10.11
N ILE A 413 -2.24 -29.10 8.79
CA ILE A 413 -1.98 -30.35 8.08
C ILE A 413 -0.51 -30.79 8.22
N GLU A 414 0.45 -29.88 7.99
CA GLU A 414 1.89 -30.18 8.19
C GLU A 414 2.18 -30.67 9.62
N ARG A 415 1.57 -30.04 10.62
CA ARG A 415 1.72 -30.44 12.03
C ARG A 415 1.08 -31.80 12.31
N PHE A 416 -0.12 -32.00 11.85
CA PHE A 416 -0.82 -33.29 12.00
C PHE A 416 0.01 -34.42 11.42
N LEU A 417 0.49 -34.28 10.18
CA LEU A 417 1.32 -35.29 9.52
C LEU A 417 2.63 -35.53 10.25
N SER A 418 3.27 -34.48 10.77
CA SER A 418 4.54 -34.59 11.52
C SER A 418 4.41 -35.38 12.84
N THR A 419 3.20 -35.42 13.42
CA THR A 419 2.93 -36.13 14.68
C THR A 419 2.95 -37.67 14.49
N PHE A 420 2.69 -38.16 13.29
CA PHE A 420 2.65 -39.59 12.99
C PHE A 420 4.02 -40.22 12.66
N GLY A 421 5.14 -39.47 12.79
CA GLY A 421 6.51 -40.00 12.75
C GLY A 421 7.04 -40.52 11.43
N LYS A 422 6.20 -40.87 10.48
CA LYS A 422 6.53 -41.13 9.07
C LYS A 422 5.32 -40.72 8.23
N LEU A 423 5.52 -39.86 7.26
CA LEU A 423 4.57 -39.72 6.16
C LEU A 423 4.29 -41.13 5.63
N PRO A 424 3.03 -41.58 5.61
CA PRO A 424 2.72 -42.87 4.97
C PRO A 424 3.33 -42.85 3.58
N ASN A 425 3.97 -43.91 3.17
CA ASN A 425 4.67 -44.03 1.90
C ASN A 425 3.75 -43.54 0.77
N MET A 426 3.88 -42.27 0.41
CA MET A 426 2.96 -41.54 -0.48
C MET A 426 2.98 -42.12 -1.91
N HIS A 427 4.02 -42.92 -2.24
CA HIS A 427 4.21 -43.49 -3.57
C HIS A 427 3.23 -44.68 -3.89
N LYS A 428 2.49 -45.22 -2.94
CA LYS A 428 1.64 -46.38 -3.23
C LYS A 428 0.13 -46.14 -3.30
N ASN A 429 -0.38 -44.94 -2.91
CA ASN A 429 -1.84 -44.68 -2.92
C ASN A 429 -2.12 -43.17 -3.22
N HIS A 430 -1.63 -42.66 -4.34
CA HIS A 430 -1.73 -41.26 -4.68
C HIS A 430 -3.16 -40.71 -4.84
N GLY A 431 -4.10 -41.49 -5.35
CA GLY A 431 -5.41 -40.95 -5.74
C GLY A 431 -6.42 -40.68 -4.62
N GLN A 432 -6.42 -41.42 -3.52
CA GLN A 432 -7.45 -41.27 -2.48
C GLN A 432 -7.04 -40.40 -1.30
N LYS A 433 -5.76 -40.36 -0.95
CA LYS A 433 -5.27 -39.57 0.20
C LYS A 433 -5.10 -38.07 -0.12
N GLU A 434 -4.80 -37.75 -1.36
CA GLU A 434 -4.73 -36.36 -1.83
C GLU A 434 -6.06 -35.63 -1.68
N HIS A 435 -7.18 -36.32 -1.87
CA HIS A 435 -8.51 -35.74 -1.82
C HIS A 435 -8.87 -35.22 -0.41
N TYR A 436 -8.62 -36.02 0.64
CA TYR A 436 -8.96 -35.62 2.03
C TYR A 436 -8.16 -34.43 2.54
N PHE A 437 -6.86 -34.36 2.28
CA PHE A 437 -6.03 -33.24 2.73
C PHE A 437 -6.37 -31.95 2.01
N LYS A 438 -6.89 -32.06 0.84
CA LYS A 438 -7.30 -30.97 -0.01
C LYS A 438 -8.56 -30.27 0.50
N ASP A 439 -9.59 -31.02 0.87
CA ASP A 439 -10.81 -30.49 1.46
C ASP A 439 -10.48 -29.74 2.78
N LEU A 440 -9.57 -30.30 3.59
CA LEU A 440 -9.07 -29.64 4.79
C LEU A 440 -8.28 -28.35 4.47
N LEU A 441 -7.48 -28.35 3.41
CA LEU A 441 -6.70 -27.19 2.98
C LEU A 441 -7.60 -26.03 2.55
N LEU A 442 -8.68 -26.36 1.86
CA LEU A 442 -9.64 -25.40 1.29
C LEU A 442 -10.78 -25.05 2.24
N PHE A 443 -10.83 -25.70 3.41
CA PHE A 443 -11.91 -25.50 4.37
C PHE A 443 -12.04 -24.01 4.78
N GLY A 444 -13.23 -23.47 4.61
CA GLY A 444 -13.56 -22.10 4.98
C GLY A 444 -13.17 -21.03 3.96
N LEU A 445 -12.51 -21.39 2.83
CA LEU A 445 -12.31 -20.46 1.73
C LEU A 445 -13.66 -20.08 1.10
N LYS A 446 -13.86 -18.82 0.83
CA LYS A 446 -15.01 -18.37 0.05
C LYS A 446 -14.68 -18.52 -1.42
N ALA A 447 -15.57 -19.20 -2.17
CA ALA A 447 -15.48 -19.17 -3.62
C ALA A 447 -15.49 -17.69 -4.06
N ALA A 448 -14.49 -17.29 -4.83
CA ALA A 448 -14.50 -15.98 -5.44
C ALA A 448 -15.72 -15.89 -6.36
N GLY A 449 -16.66 -15.02 -6.02
CA GLY A 449 -17.86 -14.74 -6.80
C GLY A 449 -17.53 -13.96 -8.06
#